data_066842af79481100fa0bdf1d25a264dc
#
_entry.id   066842af79481100fa0bdf1d25a264dc
#
_cell.length_a   1.000
_cell.length_b   1.000
_cell.length_c   1.000
_cell.angle_alpha   90.00
_cell.angle_beta   90.00
_cell.angle_gamma   90.00
#
_symmetry.space_group_name_H-M   'P 1'
#
loop_
_entity.id
_entity.type
_entity.pdbx_description
1 polymer ?
#
loop_
_entity_poly.entity_id
_entity_poly.type
_entity_poly.pdbx_seq_one_letter_code
_entity_poly.pdbx_strand_id
1 'polypeptide(L)'
;MRGQPDILILGGDGMLGHKIFQRLRAAAATVATIRSSPRVDLLAGADVIPGIDLMHLDRTAELLADLRPRFVINCAGIVKQRPESGDAIPSFTINSLLPHCLAQWCAPWNGRLIHFSTDCVFSGSVSNGRQGGYSEDDPSDAADLYGRSKFLGEVHTLNALTLRTSIIGRELSRHSSLLDWFLAQNHGLVRGFRRVIYSGVTTNHLAGLVERIVLHHPNLTGLYQVVSAPISKYDLLLSIRDAYRMDVEIAPDETEISDRSMRGDKLRAACGYQAPPWPELIAQLAQDPTPYERWNESATPGKQENPDYRWHRLAGQDAGQTPAHR
;
A
#
# COMPACT_ATOMS: atom_id res chain seq x y z
N MET A 1 21.60 5.41 -25.54
CA MET A 1 21.29 6.17 -24.27
C MET A 1 19.80 6.16 -24.12
N ARG A 2 19.27 5.69 -22.99
CA ARG A 2 17.84 5.83 -22.69
C ARG A 2 17.56 7.33 -22.55
N GLY A 3 16.50 7.85 -23.18
CA GLY A 3 16.03 9.21 -22.93
C GLY A 3 15.72 9.35 -21.42
N GLN A 4 15.77 10.57 -20.87
CA GLN A 4 15.39 10.83 -19.48
C GLN A 4 13.93 10.36 -19.26
N PRO A 5 13.64 9.52 -18.25
CA PRO A 5 12.26 9.15 -17.97
C PRO A 5 11.52 10.32 -17.30
N ASP A 6 10.25 10.48 -17.64
CA ASP A 6 9.38 11.42 -16.93
C ASP A 6 9.06 10.92 -15.51
N ILE A 7 8.94 9.60 -15.35
CA ILE A 7 8.47 8.97 -14.12
C ILE A 7 9.43 7.84 -13.71
N LEU A 8 9.85 7.84 -12.45
CA LEU A 8 10.56 6.75 -11.80
C LEU A 8 9.69 6.15 -10.71
N ILE A 9 9.42 4.85 -10.77
CA ILE A 9 8.70 4.10 -9.75
C ILE A 9 9.70 3.28 -8.94
N LEU A 10 9.74 3.51 -7.63
CA LEU A 10 10.53 2.71 -6.69
C LEU A 10 9.66 1.58 -6.14
N GLY A 11 10.16 0.33 -6.20
CA GLY A 11 9.41 -0.85 -5.78
C GLY A 11 8.36 -1.32 -6.79
N GLY A 12 8.75 -1.37 -8.07
CA GLY A 12 7.88 -1.77 -9.19
C GLY A 12 7.38 -3.22 -9.15
N ASP A 13 7.95 -4.08 -8.31
CA ASP A 13 7.52 -5.46 -8.08
C ASP A 13 6.54 -5.62 -6.89
N GLY A 14 6.25 -4.52 -6.19
CA GLY A 14 5.30 -4.50 -5.08
C GLY A 14 3.83 -4.52 -5.55
N MET A 15 2.90 -4.82 -4.61
CA MET A 15 1.45 -4.87 -4.84
C MET A 15 0.91 -3.60 -5.53
N LEU A 16 1.33 -2.43 -5.10
CA LEU A 16 0.92 -1.15 -5.70
C LEU A 16 1.81 -0.77 -6.89
N GLY A 17 3.13 -0.99 -6.75
CA GLY A 17 4.11 -0.54 -7.73
C GLY A 17 3.89 -1.11 -9.12
N HIS A 18 3.57 -2.41 -9.25
CA HIS A 18 3.33 -3.03 -10.55
C HIS A 18 2.06 -2.49 -11.22
N LYS A 19 1.00 -2.16 -10.45
CA LYS A 19 -0.23 -1.58 -11.01
C LYS A 19 -0.01 -0.15 -11.49
N ILE A 20 0.72 0.65 -10.72
CA ILE A 20 1.11 2.01 -11.15
C ILE A 20 2.01 1.94 -12.39
N PHE A 21 2.97 1.01 -12.43
CA PHE A 21 3.84 0.81 -13.58
C PHE A 21 3.07 0.42 -14.84
N GLN A 22 2.17 -0.58 -14.74
CA GLN A 22 1.30 -0.97 -15.86
C GLN A 22 0.51 0.22 -16.41
N ARG A 23 -0.03 1.05 -15.53
CA ARG A 23 -0.88 2.17 -15.90
C ARG A 23 -0.08 3.31 -16.53
N LEU A 24 0.99 3.75 -15.89
CA LEU A 24 1.75 4.93 -16.31
C LEU A 24 2.65 4.68 -17.53
N ARG A 25 3.20 3.47 -17.71
CA ARG A 25 4.03 3.15 -18.88
C ARG A 25 3.29 3.28 -20.21
N ALA A 26 1.96 3.23 -20.19
CA ALA A 26 1.14 3.47 -21.37
C ALA A 26 0.90 4.96 -21.66
N ALA A 27 1.10 5.83 -20.68
CA ALA A 27 0.77 7.26 -20.75
C ALA A 27 2.01 8.18 -20.79
N ALA A 28 3.16 7.75 -20.25
CA ALA A 28 4.37 8.56 -20.14
C ALA A 28 5.65 7.69 -20.12
N ALA A 29 6.80 8.31 -20.39
CA ALA A 29 8.11 7.65 -20.30
C ALA A 29 8.39 7.24 -18.84
N THR A 30 8.05 6.00 -18.51
CA THR A 30 8.06 5.48 -17.15
C THR A 30 9.09 4.36 -16.99
N VAL A 31 9.91 4.45 -15.95
CA VAL A 31 10.87 3.43 -15.53
C VAL A 31 10.52 2.94 -14.12
N ALA A 32 10.66 1.65 -13.86
CA ALA A 32 10.47 1.07 -12.54
C ALA A 32 11.76 0.44 -12.02
N THR A 33 12.01 0.54 -10.72
CA THR A 33 13.10 -0.20 -10.05
C THR A 33 12.54 -1.42 -9.33
N ILE A 34 13.32 -2.51 -9.32
CA ILE A 34 13.06 -3.72 -8.57
C ILE A 34 14.32 -4.17 -7.83
N ARG A 35 14.15 -4.84 -6.68
CA ARG A 35 15.27 -5.25 -5.84
C ARG A 35 16.06 -6.41 -6.43
N SER A 36 15.41 -7.36 -7.03
CA SER A 36 16.01 -8.58 -7.60
C SER A 36 15.77 -8.69 -9.10
N SER A 37 16.23 -9.75 -9.73
CA SER A 37 15.93 -10.03 -11.13
C SER A 37 14.42 -10.17 -11.36
N PRO A 38 13.92 -9.76 -12.54
CA PRO A 38 12.50 -9.91 -12.90
C PRO A 38 12.06 -11.37 -12.79
N ARG A 39 10.93 -11.60 -12.11
CA ARG A 39 10.33 -12.92 -11.98
C ARG A 39 9.15 -13.14 -12.91
N VAL A 40 8.65 -12.07 -13.50
CA VAL A 40 7.47 -12.06 -14.37
C VAL A 40 7.75 -11.23 -15.63
N ASP A 41 7.13 -11.61 -16.73
CA ASP A 41 7.33 -10.98 -18.04
C ASP A 41 7.03 -9.47 -18.03
N LEU A 42 6.07 -9.05 -17.19
CA LEU A 42 5.72 -7.64 -17.00
C LEU A 42 6.93 -6.77 -16.64
N LEU A 43 7.89 -7.32 -15.89
CA LEU A 43 9.06 -6.63 -15.35
C LEU A 43 10.35 -6.95 -16.12
N ALA A 44 10.27 -7.67 -17.24
CA ALA A 44 11.44 -8.09 -18.03
C ALA A 44 11.86 -7.08 -19.10
N GLY A 45 11.18 -5.94 -19.22
CA GLY A 45 11.42 -4.93 -20.25
C GLY A 45 12.61 -4.01 -19.98
N ALA A 46 13.02 -3.25 -21.00
CA ALA A 46 14.10 -2.26 -20.89
C ALA A 46 13.76 -1.06 -19.99
N ASP A 47 12.51 -0.87 -19.66
CA ASP A 47 11.96 0.13 -18.76
C ASP A 47 11.96 -0.31 -17.28
N VAL A 48 12.64 -1.42 -16.95
CA VAL A 48 12.84 -1.90 -15.57
C VAL A 48 14.34 -1.93 -15.24
N ILE A 49 14.70 -1.41 -14.06
CA ILE A 49 16.06 -1.39 -13.53
C ILE A 49 16.11 -2.38 -12.35
N PRO A 50 16.70 -3.56 -12.54
CA PRO A 50 16.86 -4.55 -11.45
C PRO A 50 18.06 -4.22 -10.55
N GLY A 51 18.12 -4.85 -9.38
CA GLY A 51 19.24 -4.77 -8.46
C GLY A 51 19.28 -3.49 -7.62
N ILE A 52 18.18 -2.74 -7.54
CA ILE A 52 18.09 -1.54 -6.72
C ILE A 52 17.53 -1.91 -5.34
N ASP A 53 18.44 -2.04 -4.36
CA ASP A 53 18.08 -2.17 -2.96
C ASP A 53 18.06 -0.78 -2.30
N LEU A 54 16.86 -0.34 -1.93
CA LEU A 54 16.62 0.98 -1.34
C LEU A 54 17.18 1.14 0.10
N MET A 55 17.70 0.08 0.69
CA MET A 55 18.53 0.16 1.90
C MET A 55 19.87 0.89 1.64
N HIS A 56 20.35 0.88 0.39
CA HIS A 56 21.54 1.61 -0.04
C HIS A 56 21.15 3.00 -0.54
N LEU A 57 21.03 3.94 0.41
CA LEU A 57 20.56 5.30 0.14
C LEU A 57 21.47 6.07 -0.82
N ASP A 58 22.80 5.87 -0.76
CA ASP A 58 23.82 6.43 -1.64
C ASP A 58 23.55 6.05 -3.11
N ARG A 59 23.39 4.76 -3.39
CA ARG A 59 23.07 4.25 -4.73
C ARG A 59 21.72 4.74 -5.25
N THR A 60 20.76 4.91 -4.34
CA THR A 60 19.46 5.46 -4.71
C THR A 60 19.58 6.93 -5.08
N ALA A 61 20.40 7.70 -4.36
CA ALA A 61 20.66 9.10 -4.68
C ALA A 61 21.40 9.26 -6.02
N GLU A 62 22.43 8.42 -6.31
CA GLU A 62 23.13 8.37 -7.59
C GLU A 62 22.16 8.09 -8.75
N LEU A 63 21.32 7.07 -8.62
CA LEU A 63 20.32 6.72 -9.62
C LEU A 63 19.38 7.90 -9.92
N LEU A 64 18.90 8.59 -8.88
CA LEU A 64 18.04 9.76 -9.07
C LEU A 64 18.78 10.92 -9.74
N ALA A 65 20.04 11.17 -9.37
CA ALA A 65 20.86 12.23 -9.96
C ALA A 65 21.13 11.98 -11.46
N ASP A 66 21.28 10.71 -11.86
CA ASP A 66 21.48 10.31 -13.24
C ASP A 66 20.20 10.42 -14.09
N LEU A 67 19.07 9.95 -13.54
CA LEU A 67 17.80 9.89 -14.25
C LEU A 67 17.04 11.22 -14.24
N ARG A 68 17.11 12.00 -13.16
CA ARG A 68 16.39 13.27 -12.93
C ARG A 68 14.93 13.24 -13.37
N PRO A 69 14.13 12.27 -12.92
CA PRO A 69 12.74 12.15 -13.36
C PRO A 69 11.91 13.33 -12.87
N ARG A 70 10.90 13.71 -13.64
CA ARG A 70 9.93 14.73 -13.24
C ARG A 70 9.12 14.28 -12.01
N PHE A 71 8.77 12.97 -11.95
CA PHE A 71 8.10 12.36 -10.82
C PHE A 71 8.86 11.15 -10.31
N VAL A 72 9.02 11.08 -8.99
CA VAL A 72 9.42 9.87 -8.26
C VAL A 72 8.20 9.36 -7.51
N ILE A 73 7.79 8.12 -7.80
CA ILE A 73 6.66 7.47 -7.13
C ILE A 73 7.21 6.38 -6.21
N ASN A 74 7.15 6.63 -4.90
CA ASN A 74 7.69 5.71 -3.90
C ASN A 74 6.63 4.69 -3.47
N CYS A 75 6.64 3.51 -4.11
CA CYS A 75 5.81 2.36 -3.75
C CYS A 75 6.51 1.38 -2.81
N ALA A 76 7.76 1.66 -2.42
CA ALA A 76 8.50 0.82 -1.49
C ALA A 76 8.04 1.03 -0.04
N GLY A 77 8.04 -0.05 0.73
CA GLY A 77 7.73 -0.02 2.15
C GLY A 77 7.93 -1.38 2.80
N ILE A 78 8.32 -1.37 4.07
CA ILE A 78 8.29 -2.54 4.94
C ILE A 78 6.89 -2.61 5.54
N VAL A 79 6.12 -3.64 5.18
CA VAL A 79 4.74 -3.86 5.63
C VAL A 79 4.68 -4.91 6.73
N LYS A 80 3.60 -4.90 7.54
CA LYS A 80 3.43 -5.78 8.72
C LYS A 80 3.58 -7.28 8.42
N GLN A 81 3.24 -7.70 7.22
CA GLN A 81 3.31 -9.09 6.78
C GLN A 81 4.74 -9.55 6.43
N ARG A 82 5.73 -8.65 6.47
CA ARG A 82 7.11 -9.02 6.21
C ARG A 82 7.82 -9.46 7.50
N PRO A 83 8.71 -10.48 7.43
CA PRO A 83 9.53 -10.86 8.58
C PRO A 83 10.33 -9.67 9.15
N GLU A 84 10.81 -8.80 8.27
CA GLU A 84 11.60 -7.61 8.62
C GLU A 84 10.77 -6.51 9.30
N SER A 85 9.43 -6.66 9.38
CA SER A 85 8.56 -5.64 10.01
C SER A 85 8.81 -5.43 11.50
N GLY A 86 9.41 -6.40 12.18
CA GLY A 86 9.86 -6.30 13.57
C GLY A 86 11.25 -5.66 13.73
N ASP A 87 11.98 -5.46 12.64
CA ASP A 87 13.31 -4.85 12.66
C ASP A 87 13.22 -3.33 12.48
N ALA A 88 13.73 -2.60 13.48
CA ALA A 88 13.67 -1.14 13.50
C ALA A 88 14.52 -0.50 12.40
N ILE A 89 15.70 -1.07 12.09
CA ILE A 89 16.62 -0.46 11.13
C ILE A 89 16.01 -0.40 9.73
N PRO A 90 15.62 -1.51 9.08
CA PRO A 90 14.99 -1.45 7.77
C PRO A 90 13.66 -0.69 7.79
N SER A 91 12.86 -0.80 8.87
CA SER A 91 11.60 -0.07 8.99
C SER A 91 11.81 1.44 9.01
N PHE A 92 12.74 1.95 9.81
CA PHE A 92 13.05 3.39 9.83
C PHE A 92 13.75 3.84 8.56
N THR A 93 14.65 3.05 7.99
CA THR A 93 15.35 3.41 6.76
C THR A 93 14.37 3.58 5.60
N ILE A 94 13.51 2.58 5.37
CA ILE A 94 12.62 2.54 4.19
C ILE A 94 11.33 3.32 4.42
N ASN A 95 10.69 3.17 5.59
CA ASN A 95 9.39 3.79 5.82
C ASN A 95 9.48 5.24 6.29
N SER A 96 10.58 5.62 7.00
CA SER A 96 10.70 6.96 7.59
C SER A 96 11.72 7.82 6.85
N LEU A 97 12.98 7.41 6.77
CA LEU A 97 14.07 8.23 6.26
C LEU A 97 14.01 8.41 4.74
N LEU A 98 13.86 7.30 4.00
CA LEU A 98 13.89 7.30 2.53
C LEU A 98 12.92 8.32 1.91
N PRO A 99 11.64 8.45 2.31
CA PRO A 99 10.72 9.42 1.72
C PRO A 99 11.23 10.87 1.81
N HIS A 100 11.81 11.26 2.94
CA HIS A 100 12.38 12.60 3.13
C HIS A 100 13.61 12.81 2.25
N CYS A 101 14.50 11.82 2.18
CA CYS A 101 15.66 11.84 1.29
C CYS A 101 15.23 11.98 -0.18
N LEU A 102 14.23 11.23 -0.64
CA LEU A 102 13.71 11.31 -1.99
C LEU A 102 13.21 12.72 -2.33
N ALA A 103 12.41 13.32 -1.44
CA ALA A 103 11.95 14.69 -1.63
C ALA A 103 13.11 15.70 -1.72
N GLN A 104 14.10 15.55 -0.83
CA GLN A 104 15.29 16.41 -0.84
C GLN A 104 16.12 16.23 -2.11
N TRP A 105 16.37 14.98 -2.53
CA TRP A 105 17.20 14.70 -3.70
C TRP A 105 16.54 15.15 -5.01
N CYS A 106 15.21 15.12 -5.09
CA CYS A 106 14.49 15.58 -6.27
C CYS A 106 14.45 17.11 -6.42
N ALA A 107 14.60 17.86 -5.35
CA ALA A 107 14.43 19.32 -5.33
C ALA A 107 15.35 20.09 -6.33
N PRO A 108 16.66 19.72 -6.54
CA PRO A 108 17.56 20.47 -7.41
C PRO A 108 17.14 20.57 -8.89
N TRP A 109 16.30 19.64 -9.38
CA TRP A 109 15.76 19.70 -10.75
C TRP A 109 14.25 19.88 -10.81
N ASN A 110 13.63 20.39 -9.72
CA ASN A 110 12.17 20.52 -9.59
C ASN A 110 11.41 19.20 -9.71
N GLY A 111 12.06 18.08 -9.42
CA GLY A 111 11.44 16.77 -9.35
C GLY A 111 10.45 16.69 -8.20
N ARG A 112 9.41 15.88 -8.36
CA ARG A 112 8.29 15.76 -7.42
C ARG A 112 8.19 14.34 -6.88
N LEU A 113 7.95 14.23 -5.59
CA LEU A 113 7.72 12.96 -4.91
C LEU A 113 6.20 12.70 -4.78
N ILE A 114 5.76 11.50 -5.13
CA ILE A 114 4.47 10.92 -4.69
C ILE A 114 4.80 9.75 -3.75
N HIS A 115 4.37 9.86 -2.50
CA HIS A 115 4.63 8.87 -1.45
C HIS A 115 3.31 8.33 -0.87
N PHE A 116 3.31 7.05 -0.50
CA PHE A 116 2.15 6.39 0.10
C PHE A 116 2.38 6.15 1.59
N SER A 117 1.50 6.71 2.42
CA SER A 117 1.35 6.40 3.83
C SER A 117 0.17 5.43 4.04
N THR A 118 -0.26 5.22 5.27
CA THR A 118 -1.21 4.17 5.64
C THR A 118 -2.23 4.67 6.67
N ASP A 119 -3.42 4.05 6.70
CA ASP A 119 -4.40 4.18 7.78
C ASP A 119 -3.88 3.63 9.12
N CYS A 120 -2.84 2.78 9.08
CA CYS A 120 -2.21 2.23 10.29
C CYS A 120 -1.41 3.27 11.11
N VAL A 121 -1.31 4.52 10.65
CA VAL A 121 -0.85 5.64 11.50
C VAL A 121 -1.85 5.92 12.62
N PHE A 122 -3.06 5.38 12.52
CA PHE A 122 -4.10 5.43 13.53
C PHE A 122 -4.29 4.08 14.20
N SER A 123 -4.57 4.11 15.51
CA SER A 123 -4.83 2.88 16.29
C SER A 123 -6.14 2.21 15.90
N GLY A 124 -7.12 2.99 15.46
CA GLY A 124 -8.49 2.54 15.24
C GLY A 124 -9.28 2.37 16.54
N SER A 125 -8.79 2.93 17.65
CA SER A 125 -9.51 2.89 18.92
C SER A 125 -10.80 3.70 18.84
N VAL A 126 -11.94 3.07 19.12
CA VAL A 126 -13.27 3.70 19.13
C VAL A 126 -13.57 4.43 20.45
N SER A 127 -12.66 4.39 21.44
CA SER A 127 -12.87 4.97 22.77
C SER A 127 -12.97 6.49 22.80
N ASN A 128 -12.58 7.17 21.73
CA ASN A 128 -12.48 8.63 21.69
C ASN A 128 -13.76 9.34 21.22
N GLY A 129 -14.89 8.62 21.08
CA GLY A 129 -16.17 9.22 20.66
C GLY A 129 -16.16 9.85 19.27
N ARG A 130 -15.18 9.52 18.43
CA ARG A 130 -15.03 10.08 17.09
C ARG A 130 -16.17 9.65 16.19
N GLN A 131 -16.79 10.61 15.54
CA GLN A 131 -17.79 10.34 14.50
C GLN A 131 -17.20 10.65 13.12
N GLY A 132 -17.37 9.74 12.16
CA GLY A 132 -17.09 9.99 10.75
C GLY A 132 -15.65 9.79 10.27
N GLY A 133 -14.82 9.03 11.00
CA GLY A 133 -13.46 8.66 10.57
C GLY A 133 -12.40 9.71 10.88
N TYR A 134 -11.12 9.36 10.66
CA TYR A 134 -9.97 10.23 10.89
C TYR A 134 -9.77 11.23 9.76
N SER A 135 -9.42 12.47 10.10
CA SER A 135 -8.99 13.52 9.16
C SER A 135 -7.46 13.55 9.01
N GLU A 136 -6.95 14.36 8.08
CA GLU A 136 -5.50 14.58 7.92
C GLU A 136 -4.87 15.28 9.13
N ASP A 137 -5.66 16.08 9.86
CA ASP A 137 -5.22 16.87 11.01
C ASP A 137 -5.27 16.07 12.33
N ASP A 138 -5.84 14.88 12.32
CA ASP A 138 -5.84 14.03 13.51
C ASP A 138 -4.43 13.51 13.83
N PRO A 139 -4.01 13.56 15.11
CA PRO A 139 -2.71 13.06 15.51
C PRO A 139 -2.61 11.56 15.30
N SER A 140 -1.42 11.10 14.86
CA SER A 140 -1.11 9.67 14.84
C SER A 140 -1.05 9.12 16.26
N ASP A 141 -1.74 8.01 16.50
CA ASP A 141 -1.76 7.29 17.77
C ASP A 141 -1.34 5.81 17.60
N ALA A 142 -0.60 5.50 16.52
CA ALA A 142 -0.09 4.16 16.25
C ALA A 142 0.83 3.68 17.39
N ALA A 143 0.58 2.47 17.88
CA ALA A 143 1.38 1.86 18.94
C ALA A 143 2.52 0.99 18.38
N ASP A 144 2.36 0.44 17.18
CA ASP A 144 3.30 -0.49 16.56
C ASP A 144 4.37 0.20 15.69
N LEU A 145 5.48 -0.51 15.45
CA LEU A 145 6.62 -0.02 14.67
C LEU A 145 6.22 0.38 13.25
N TYR A 146 5.34 -0.38 12.61
CA TYR A 146 4.90 -0.10 11.24
C TYR A 146 4.18 1.24 11.14
N GLY A 147 3.11 1.42 11.93
CA GLY A 147 2.35 2.67 11.92
C GLY A 147 3.21 3.88 12.27
N ARG A 148 4.06 3.76 13.32
CA ARG A 148 5.00 4.82 13.72
C ARG A 148 6.02 5.14 12.64
N SER A 149 6.66 4.13 12.03
CA SER A 149 7.63 4.36 10.97
C SER A 149 7.01 4.97 9.72
N LYS A 150 5.79 4.58 9.34
CA LYS A 150 5.05 5.17 8.22
C LYS A 150 4.64 6.61 8.49
N PHE A 151 4.19 6.92 9.70
CA PHE A 151 3.88 8.29 10.12
C PHE A 151 5.10 9.20 10.04
N LEU A 152 6.25 8.76 10.57
CA LEU A 152 7.50 9.51 10.50
C LEU A 152 8.01 9.73 9.06
N GLY A 153 7.55 8.95 8.10
CA GLY A 153 7.88 9.11 6.68
C GLY A 153 6.90 9.98 5.89
N GLU A 154 5.89 10.56 6.51
CA GLU A 154 4.98 11.49 5.85
C GLU A 154 5.69 12.81 5.53
N VAL A 155 5.84 13.11 4.25
CA VAL A 155 6.61 14.27 3.77
C VAL A 155 5.67 15.45 3.53
N HIS A 156 6.05 16.63 4.03
CA HIS A 156 5.26 17.86 3.95
C HIS A 156 5.95 18.98 3.15
N THR A 157 6.98 18.65 2.35
CA THR A 157 7.68 19.64 1.52
C THR A 157 6.85 20.05 0.29
N LEU A 158 7.13 21.22 -0.29
CA LEU A 158 6.38 21.77 -1.42
C LEU A 158 6.50 20.94 -2.73
N ASN A 159 7.48 20.06 -2.81
CA ASN A 159 7.68 19.16 -3.95
C ASN A 159 7.19 17.73 -3.68
N ALA A 160 6.49 17.49 -2.56
CA ALA A 160 6.00 16.17 -2.19
C ALA A 160 4.48 16.13 -2.03
N LEU A 161 3.91 15.01 -2.47
CA LEU A 161 2.54 14.60 -2.22
C LEU A 161 2.57 13.30 -1.43
N THR A 162 2.02 13.30 -0.23
CA THR A 162 1.82 12.10 0.58
C THR A 162 0.35 11.68 0.52
N LEU A 163 0.11 10.43 0.10
CA LEU A 163 -1.23 9.84 0.02
C LEU A 163 -1.37 8.79 1.13
N ARG A 164 -2.17 9.11 2.15
CA ARG A 164 -2.50 8.18 3.23
C ARG A 164 -3.69 7.32 2.81
N THR A 165 -3.52 6.01 2.79
CA THR A 165 -4.57 5.09 2.33
C THR A 165 -4.37 3.68 2.89
N SER A 166 -5.37 2.83 2.77
CA SER A 166 -5.25 1.37 2.87
C SER A 166 -5.55 0.76 1.51
N ILE A 167 -4.85 -0.29 1.13
CA ILE A 167 -4.99 -0.87 -0.22
C ILE A 167 -5.32 -2.36 -0.18
N ILE A 168 -6.11 -2.78 -1.18
CA ILE A 168 -6.37 -4.18 -1.45
C ILE A 168 -6.03 -4.49 -2.92
N GLY A 169 -5.29 -5.59 -3.16
CA GLY A 169 -4.88 -5.98 -4.50
C GLY A 169 -4.12 -7.29 -4.49
N ARG A 170 -3.80 -7.78 -5.72
CA ARG A 170 -3.00 -8.96 -5.95
C ARG A 170 -1.51 -8.66 -5.87
N GLU A 171 -0.72 -9.63 -5.45
CA GLU A 171 0.75 -9.56 -5.44
C GLU A 171 1.32 -10.35 -6.62
N LEU A 172 2.46 -9.90 -7.17
CA LEU A 172 3.21 -10.65 -8.19
C LEU A 172 4.00 -11.83 -7.59
N SER A 173 4.22 -11.79 -6.28
CA SER A 173 4.95 -12.81 -5.53
C SER A 173 4.53 -12.76 -4.06
N ARG A 174 4.78 -13.83 -3.30
CA ARG A 174 4.54 -13.99 -1.86
C ARG A 174 3.10 -14.31 -1.45
N HIS A 175 2.07 -13.77 -2.13
CA HIS A 175 0.64 -14.07 -1.87
C HIS A 175 0.24 -13.96 -0.40
N SER A 176 0.77 -12.95 0.30
CA SER A 176 0.54 -12.68 1.73
C SER A 176 -0.47 -11.58 1.97
N SER A 177 -0.98 -10.93 0.92
CA SER A 177 -2.02 -9.91 1.01
C SER A 177 -3.37 -10.49 1.41
N LEU A 178 -4.27 -9.63 1.92
CA LEU A 178 -5.63 -10.04 2.28
C LEU A 178 -6.34 -10.73 1.11
N LEU A 179 -6.22 -10.19 -0.10
CA LEU A 179 -6.89 -10.74 -1.27
C LEU A 179 -6.30 -12.09 -1.67
N ASP A 180 -4.98 -12.20 -1.83
CA ASP A 180 -4.34 -13.46 -2.23
C ASP A 180 -4.56 -14.55 -1.18
N TRP A 181 -4.46 -14.20 0.12
CA TRP A 181 -4.80 -15.11 1.20
C TRP A 181 -6.24 -15.60 1.12
N PHE A 182 -7.20 -14.68 0.91
CA PHE A 182 -8.62 -15.04 0.85
C PHE A 182 -8.93 -15.91 -0.37
N LEU A 183 -8.36 -15.60 -1.54
CA LEU A 183 -8.52 -16.44 -2.75
C LEU A 183 -8.01 -17.86 -2.57
N ALA A 184 -7.01 -18.07 -1.71
CA ALA A 184 -6.51 -19.37 -1.36
C ALA A 184 -7.42 -20.19 -0.40
N GLN A 185 -8.48 -19.56 0.17
CA GLN A 185 -9.41 -20.23 1.10
C GLN A 185 -10.62 -20.89 0.42
N ASN A 186 -10.60 -21.05 -0.90
CA ASN A 186 -11.72 -21.68 -1.62
C ASN A 186 -12.05 -23.05 -1.02
N HIS A 187 -13.35 -23.37 -0.85
CA HIS A 187 -13.90 -24.53 -0.13
C HIS A 187 -13.60 -24.57 1.39
N GLY A 188 -13.23 -23.42 1.99
CA GLY A 188 -12.91 -23.30 3.41
C GLY A 188 -13.95 -22.54 4.22
N LEU A 189 -13.63 -22.39 5.51
CA LEU A 189 -14.35 -21.52 6.47
C LEU A 189 -13.40 -20.44 6.96
N VAL A 190 -13.79 -19.18 6.84
CA VAL A 190 -13.03 -18.05 7.34
C VAL A 190 -13.86 -17.17 8.28
N ARG A 191 -13.19 -16.47 9.21
CA ARG A 191 -13.84 -15.50 10.09
C ARG A 191 -13.85 -14.13 9.42
N GLY A 192 -15.01 -13.47 9.41
CA GLY A 192 -15.19 -12.11 8.92
C GLY A 192 -15.54 -11.16 10.07
N PHE A 193 -14.67 -10.17 10.35
CA PHE A 193 -14.85 -9.26 11.47
C PHE A 193 -15.84 -8.15 11.11
N ARG A 194 -16.99 -8.10 11.79
CA ARG A 194 -18.04 -7.09 11.57
C ARG A 194 -17.71 -5.72 12.13
N ARG A 195 -16.86 -5.67 13.17
CA ARG A 195 -16.52 -4.45 13.89
C ARG A 195 -15.09 -3.94 13.59
N VAL A 196 -14.44 -4.53 12.59
CA VAL A 196 -13.17 -4.04 12.05
C VAL A 196 -13.47 -3.28 10.77
N ILE A 197 -13.48 -1.95 10.88
CA ILE A 197 -13.88 -1.04 9.79
C ILE A 197 -12.65 -0.38 9.17
N TYR A 198 -12.69 -0.24 7.85
CA TYR A 198 -11.68 0.48 7.10
C TYR A 198 -12.29 1.17 5.87
N SER A 199 -11.56 2.10 5.24
CA SER A 199 -12.04 2.88 4.09
C SER A 199 -11.00 2.94 2.96
N GLY A 200 -10.26 1.86 2.75
CA GLY A 200 -9.22 1.78 1.72
C GLY A 200 -9.78 1.75 0.29
N VAL A 201 -8.90 1.54 -0.67
CA VAL A 201 -9.24 1.41 -2.10
C VAL A 201 -8.51 0.22 -2.73
N THR A 202 -8.88 -0.17 -3.94
CA THR A 202 -8.13 -1.19 -4.68
C THR A 202 -6.87 -0.60 -5.33
N THR A 203 -5.85 -1.44 -5.52
CA THR A 203 -4.60 -1.01 -6.20
C THR A 203 -4.85 -0.55 -7.62
N ASN A 204 -5.81 -1.15 -8.33
CA ASN A 204 -6.21 -0.76 -9.68
C ASN A 204 -6.78 0.67 -9.69
N HIS A 205 -7.68 0.96 -8.74
CA HIS A 205 -8.28 2.28 -8.61
C HIS A 205 -7.25 3.34 -8.19
N LEU A 206 -6.38 3.02 -7.23
CA LEU A 206 -5.31 3.93 -6.79
C LEU A 206 -4.31 4.23 -7.92
N ALA A 207 -3.97 3.24 -8.75
CA ALA A 207 -3.11 3.46 -9.92
C ALA A 207 -3.75 4.45 -10.92
N GLY A 208 -5.06 4.34 -11.15
CA GLY A 208 -5.80 5.32 -11.97
C GLY A 208 -5.84 6.72 -11.37
N LEU A 209 -5.97 6.83 -10.03
CA LEU A 209 -5.87 8.13 -9.35
C LEU A 209 -4.47 8.74 -9.50
N VAL A 210 -3.41 7.94 -9.32
CA VAL A 210 -2.03 8.41 -9.50
C VAL A 210 -1.78 8.90 -10.93
N GLU A 211 -2.26 8.18 -11.94
CA GLU A 211 -2.20 8.63 -13.33
C GLU A 211 -2.90 9.99 -13.49
N ARG A 212 -4.13 10.13 -12.97
CA ARG A 212 -4.88 11.39 -13.02
C ARG A 212 -4.12 12.53 -12.33
N ILE A 213 -3.49 12.28 -11.18
CA ILE A 213 -2.69 13.27 -10.46
C ILE A 213 -1.49 13.70 -11.30
N VAL A 214 -0.73 12.75 -11.84
CA VAL A 214 0.47 13.04 -12.66
C VAL A 214 0.12 13.85 -13.90
N LEU A 215 -0.98 13.52 -14.58
CA LEU A 215 -1.37 14.14 -15.85
C LEU A 215 -2.15 15.45 -15.68
N HIS A 216 -3.05 15.54 -14.68
CA HIS A 216 -4.00 16.64 -14.58
C HIS A 216 -3.86 17.49 -13.31
N HIS A 217 -3.18 16.99 -12.28
CA HIS A 217 -2.95 17.71 -11.02
C HIS A 217 -1.46 17.68 -10.62
N PRO A 218 -0.51 17.95 -11.57
CA PRO A 218 0.92 17.74 -11.33
C PRO A 218 1.50 18.58 -10.19
N ASN A 219 0.79 19.63 -9.77
CA ASN A 219 1.22 20.54 -8.70
C ASN A 219 0.58 20.24 -7.34
N LEU A 220 -0.22 19.16 -7.23
CA LEU A 220 -0.83 18.79 -5.95
C LEU A 220 0.26 18.38 -4.94
N THR A 221 0.29 19.02 -3.77
CA THR A 221 1.30 18.81 -2.71
C THR A 221 0.67 18.72 -1.33
N GLY A 222 1.39 18.14 -0.39
CA GLY A 222 0.96 17.99 0.99
C GLY A 222 0.41 16.59 1.29
N LEU A 223 -0.28 16.48 2.42
CA LEU A 223 -0.88 15.22 2.89
C LEU A 223 -2.36 15.18 2.55
N TYR A 224 -2.79 14.07 1.93
CA TYR A 224 -4.20 13.78 1.60
C TYR A 224 -4.56 12.34 1.93
N GLN A 225 -5.81 12.12 2.29
CA GLN A 225 -6.37 10.79 2.51
C GLN A 225 -7.12 10.33 1.26
N VAL A 226 -6.75 9.13 0.76
CA VAL A 226 -7.42 8.46 -0.36
C VAL A 226 -8.30 7.38 0.21
N VAL A 227 -9.61 7.58 0.11
CA VAL A 227 -10.60 6.74 0.78
C VAL A 227 -11.78 6.39 -0.12
N SER A 228 -12.41 5.26 0.20
CA SER A 228 -13.76 4.88 -0.23
C SER A 228 -14.74 4.97 0.95
N ALA A 229 -15.97 4.54 0.75
CA ALA A 229 -16.93 4.38 1.86
C ALA A 229 -16.39 3.38 2.89
N PRO A 230 -16.57 3.64 4.21
CA PRO A 230 -16.22 2.67 5.25
C PRO A 230 -16.91 1.33 5.02
N ILE A 231 -16.16 0.23 5.23
CA ILE A 231 -16.66 -1.14 5.09
C ILE A 231 -16.09 -2.02 6.22
N SER A 232 -16.88 -2.97 6.70
CA SER A 232 -16.39 -3.99 7.62
C SER A 232 -15.54 -5.03 6.88
N LYS A 233 -14.62 -5.70 7.58
CA LYS A 233 -13.88 -6.82 6.99
C LYS A 233 -14.80 -7.94 6.56
N TYR A 234 -15.89 -8.17 7.28
CA TYR A 234 -16.93 -9.15 6.92
C TYR A 234 -17.56 -8.83 5.57
N ASP A 235 -18.08 -7.61 5.40
CA ASP A 235 -18.77 -7.20 4.18
C ASP A 235 -17.82 -7.12 2.98
N LEU A 236 -16.56 -6.74 3.23
CA LEU A 236 -15.50 -6.77 2.21
C LEU A 236 -15.25 -8.20 1.70
N LEU A 237 -15.10 -9.17 2.60
CA LEU A 237 -14.89 -10.57 2.22
C LEU A 237 -16.10 -11.14 1.47
N LEU A 238 -17.33 -10.78 1.87
CA LEU A 238 -18.54 -11.13 1.10
C LEU A 238 -18.49 -10.57 -0.32
N SER A 239 -18.14 -9.29 -0.47
CA SER A 239 -18.04 -8.64 -1.79
C SER A 239 -16.97 -9.31 -2.67
N ILE A 240 -15.83 -9.72 -2.11
CA ILE A 240 -14.78 -10.44 -2.84
C ILE A 240 -15.26 -11.83 -3.21
N ARG A 241 -15.84 -12.60 -2.27
CA ARG A 241 -16.39 -13.93 -2.53
C ARG A 241 -17.32 -13.92 -3.74
N ASP A 242 -18.26 -12.98 -3.77
CA ASP A 242 -19.27 -12.89 -4.80
C ASP A 242 -18.65 -12.49 -6.16
N ALA A 243 -17.73 -11.52 -6.18
CA ALA A 243 -17.09 -11.08 -7.42
C ALA A 243 -16.16 -12.13 -8.04
N TYR A 244 -15.45 -12.90 -7.21
CA TYR A 244 -14.55 -13.98 -7.64
C TYR A 244 -15.26 -15.34 -7.73
N ARG A 245 -16.56 -15.42 -7.41
CA ARG A 245 -17.38 -16.66 -7.44
C ARG A 245 -16.79 -17.79 -6.63
N MET A 246 -16.32 -17.46 -5.42
CA MET A 246 -15.67 -18.44 -4.55
C MET A 246 -16.70 -19.24 -3.76
N ASP A 247 -16.39 -20.51 -3.54
CA ASP A 247 -17.10 -21.41 -2.63
C ASP A 247 -16.40 -21.40 -1.27
N VAL A 248 -16.69 -20.39 -0.44
CA VAL A 248 -16.12 -20.19 0.88
C VAL A 248 -17.19 -19.72 1.86
N GLU A 249 -17.25 -20.33 3.02
CA GLU A 249 -18.10 -19.88 4.12
C GLU A 249 -17.41 -18.78 4.92
N ILE A 250 -18.14 -17.69 5.22
CA ILE A 250 -17.63 -16.57 6.01
C ILE A 250 -18.46 -16.46 7.28
N ALA A 251 -17.90 -16.93 8.40
CA ALA A 251 -18.53 -16.81 9.71
C ALA A 251 -18.38 -15.38 10.25
N PRO A 252 -19.47 -14.71 10.64
CA PRO A 252 -19.40 -13.39 11.24
C PRO A 252 -18.73 -13.44 12.62
N ASP A 253 -17.88 -12.45 12.89
CA ASP A 253 -17.14 -12.31 14.13
C ASP A 253 -17.19 -10.89 14.65
N GLU A 254 -17.55 -10.70 15.91
CA GLU A 254 -17.68 -9.39 16.57
C GLU A 254 -16.64 -9.18 17.69
N THR A 255 -15.71 -10.10 17.87
CA THR A 255 -14.75 -10.08 18.97
C THR A 255 -13.71 -8.97 18.82
N GLU A 256 -13.31 -8.66 17.57
CA GLU A 256 -12.34 -7.63 17.27
C GLU A 256 -13.03 -6.31 16.94
N ILE A 257 -12.53 -5.22 17.55
CA ILE A 257 -13.09 -3.88 17.36
C ILE A 257 -11.97 -2.94 16.96
N SER A 258 -12.10 -2.35 15.78
CA SER A 258 -11.17 -1.32 15.30
C SER A 258 -11.86 -0.52 14.20
N ASP A 259 -11.78 0.81 14.26
CA ASP A 259 -12.27 1.67 13.20
C ASP A 259 -11.14 2.61 12.74
N ARG A 260 -10.53 2.26 11.59
CA ARG A 260 -9.51 3.05 10.92
C ARG A 260 -10.04 3.77 9.69
N SER A 261 -11.35 3.93 9.60
CA SER A 261 -11.92 4.72 8.51
C SER A 261 -11.38 6.16 8.55
N MET A 262 -11.17 6.72 7.37
CA MET A 262 -10.61 8.05 7.17
C MET A 262 -11.60 8.91 6.34
N ARG A 263 -11.41 10.22 6.38
CA ARG A 263 -12.20 11.20 5.64
C ARG A 263 -11.45 11.65 4.39
N GLY A 264 -12.16 11.76 3.26
CA GLY A 264 -11.57 12.17 1.97
C GLY A 264 -11.93 13.59 1.53
N ASP A 265 -12.42 14.42 2.44
CA ASP A 265 -12.96 15.75 2.09
C ASP A 265 -11.91 16.67 1.48
N LYS A 266 -10.68 16.64 2.01
CA LYS A 266 -9.55 17.45 1.55
C LYS A 266 -9.14 17.12 0.12
N LEU A 267 -9.01 15.84 -0.22
CA LEU A 267 -8.67 15.41 -1.58
C LEU A 267 -9.81 15.70 -2.56
N ARG A 268 -11.07 15.51 -2.13
CA ARG A 268 -12.25 15.88 -2.93
C ARG A 268 -12.25 17.35 -3.26
N ALA A 269 -11.99 18.22 -2.30
CA ALA A 269 -11.91 19.66 -2.52
C ALA A 269 -10.75 20.05 -3.45
N ALA A 270 -9.60 19.37 -3.34
CA ALA A 270 -8.39 19.70 -4.11
C ALA A 270 -8.44 19.25 -5.58
N CYS A 271 -9.05 18.11 -5.89
CA CYS A 271 -9.03 17.57 -7.26
C CYS A 271 -10.35 16.85 -7.67
N GLY A 272 -11.44 17.03 -6.93
CA GLY A 272 -12.72 16.40 -7.24
C GLY A 272 -12.72 14.87 -7.11
N TYR A 273 -11.78 14.29 -6.32
CA TYR A 273 -11.70 12.86 -6.16
C TYR A 273 -12.86 12.31 -5.33
N GLN A 274 -13.46 11.26 -5.85
CA GLN A 274 -14.43 10.42 -5.15
C GLN A 274 -14.26 8.98 -5.61
N ALA A 275 -14.07 8.07 -4.67
CA ALA A 275 -13.99 6.65 -4.99
C ALA A 275 -15.38 6.11 -5.37
N PRO A 276 -15.46 5.16 -6.30
CA PRO A 276 -16.70 4.42 -6.56
C PRO A 276 -17.08 3.53 -5.36
N PRO A 277 -18.32 3.02 -5.33
CA PRO A 277 -18.76 2.10 -4.29
C PRO A 277 -17.97 0.78 -4.33
N TRP A 278 -17.89 0.09 -3.19
CA TRP A 278 -17.12 -1.16 -3.04
C TRP A 278 -17.46 -2.24 -4.09
N PRO A 279 -18.71 -2.50 -4.45
CA PRO A 279 -19.00 -3.51 -5.48
C PRO A 279 -18.32 -3.20 -6.82
N GLU A 280 -18.23 -1.93 -7.20
CA GLU A 280 -17.53 -1.52 -8.43
C GLU A 280 -16.02 -1.64 -8.29
N LEU A 281 -15.42 -1.22 -7.14
CA LEU A 281 -14.01 -1.38 -6.86
C LEU A 281 -13.57 -2.84 -6.93
N ILE A 282 -14.35 -3.74 -6.34
CA ILE A 282 -14.06 -5.18 -6.32
C ILE A 282 -14.30 -5.82 -7.69
N ALA A 283 -15.35 -5.41 -8.42
CA ALA A 283 -15.57 -5.88 -9.79
C ALA A 283 -14.42 -5.50 -10.73
N GLN A 284 -13.91 -4.27 -10.66
CA GLN A 284 -12.72 -3.84 -11.41
C GLN A 284 -11.47 -4.65 -11.05
N LEU A 285 -11.31 -5.02 -9.78
CA LEU A 285 -10.20 -5.84 -9.31
C LEU A 285 -10.32 -7.29 -9.81
N ALA A 286 -11.51 -7.87 -9.80
CA ALA A 286 -11.78 -9.23 -10.29
C ALA A 286 -11.65 -9.36 -11.83
N GLN A 287 -11.88 -8.27 -12.54
CA GLN A 287 -11.74 -8.20 -14.02
C GLN A 287 -10.34 -7.77 -14.47
N ASP A 288 -9.39 -7.64 -13.55
CA ASP A 288 -8.01 -7.27 -13.89
C ASP A 288 -7.39 -8.29 -14.86
N PRO A 289 -6.97 -7.89 -16.06
CA PRO A 289 -6.43 -8.82 -17.06
C PRO A 289 -5.00 -9.29 -16.76
N THR A 290 -4.41 -8.84 -15.66
CA THR A 290 -3.05 -9.25 -15.26
C THR A 290 -3.01 -10.75 -14.98
N PRO A 291 -2.14 -11.55 -15.65
CA PRO A 291 -2.18 -13.01 -15.58
C PRO A 291 -1.48 -13.53 -14.32
N TYR A 292 -2.01 -13.18 -13.13
CA TYR A 292 -1.44 -13.60 -11.84
C TYR A 292 -1.34 -15.12 -11.69
N GLU A 293 -2.33 -15.86 -12.18
CA GLU A 293 -2.39 -17.32 -12.08
C GLU A 293 -1.23 -17.96 -12.83
N ARG A 294 -0.89 -17.49 -14.03
CA ARG A 294 0.25 -17.97 -14.82
C ARG A 294 1.58 -17.85 -14.07
N TRP A 295 1.71 -16.83 -13.24
CA TRP A 295 2.95 -16.60 -12.48
C TRP A 295 2.98 -17.39 -11.17
N ASN A 296 1.80 -17.74 -10.64
CA ASN A 296 1.66 -18.56 -9.44
C ASN A 296 1.97 -20.05 -9.69
N GLU A 297 1.66 -20.58 -10.86
CA GLU A 297 1.94 -21.98 -11.23
C GLU A 297 3.44 -22.32 -11.23
N SER A 298 4.30 -21.32 -11.42
CA SER A 298 5.76 -21.47 -11.34
C SER A 298 6.32 -21.43 -9.90
N ALA A 299 5.51 -21.04 -8.92
CA ALA A 299 5.86 -21.11 -7.51
C ALA A 299 5.42 -22.47 -6.97
N THR A 300 6.36 -23.39 -6.71
CA THR A 300 6.09 -24.69 -6.04
C THR A 300 5.20 -24.44 -4.82
N PRO A 301 4.05 -25.11 -4.65
CA PRO A 301 3.23 -24.93 -3.48
C PRO A 301 3.97 -25.49 -2.27
N GLY A 302 4.78 -24.66 -1.63
CA GLY A 302 5.17 -24.91 -0.26
C GLY A 302 3.85 -24.95 0.54
N LYS A 303 3.62 -26.05 1.29
CA LYS A 303 2.55 -26.13 2.26
C LYS A 303 2.58 -24.83 3.06
N GLN A 304 1.67 -23.91 2.75
CA GLN A 304 1.38 -22.79 3.64
C GLN A 304 0.66 -23.39 4.83
N GLU A 305 1.45 -23.83 5.82
CA GLU A 305 0.96 -23.90 7.18
C GLU A 305 0.37 -22.51 7.44
N ASN A 306 -0.91 -22.50 7.84
CA ASN A 306 -1.63 -21.34 8.30
C ASN A 306 -0.71 -20.53 9.27
N PRO A 307 0.03 -19.50 8.83
CA PRO A 307 0.54 -18.59 9.80
C PRO A 307 -0.74 -17.94 10.28
N ASP A 308 -1.09 -18.12 11.56
CA ASP A 308 -2.07 -17.26 12.21
C ASP A 308 -2.04 -15.92 11.54
N TYR A 309 -3.01 -15.66 10.67
CA TYR A 309 -3.08 -14.41 9.95
C TYR A 309 -3.39 -13.39 11.01
N ARG A 310 -2.32 -12.88 11.63
CA ARG A 310 -2.32 -12.04 12.82
C ARG A 310 -2.85 -10.64 12.51
N TRP A 311 -3.97 -10.60 11.81
CA TRP A 311 -4.86 -9.47 11.93
C TRP A 311 -5.38 -9.33 13.37
N HIS A 312 -5.27 -10.42 14.18
CA HIS A 312 -5.59 -10.48 15.59
C HIS A 312 -4.61 -9.72 16.52
N ARG A 313 -3.41 -9.38 16.08
CA ARG A 313 -2.43 -8.66 16.93
C ARG A 313 -2.44 -7.15 16.77
N LEU A 314 -3.49 -6.57 16.21
CA LEU A 314 -3.62 -5.11 16.08
C LEU A 314 -4.42 -4.46 17.21
N ALA A 315 -4.98 -5.24 18.14
CA ALA A 315 -5.59 -4.76 19.36
C ALA A 315 -4.97 -5.49 20.57
N GLY A 316 -4.04 -4.86 21.25
CA GLY A 316 -3.76 -5.03 22.66
C GLY A 316 -3.43 -6.45 23.17
N GLN A 317 -2.20 -6.94 22.98
CA GLN A 317 -1.58 -7.88 23.92
C GLN A 317 -0.17 -7.36 24.30
N ASP A 318 -0.15 -6.28 25.06
CA ASP A 318 0.93 -5.93 25.97
C ASP A 318 0.32 -5.34 27.26
N ALA A 319 -0.55 -6.14 27.91
CA ALA A 319 -0.95 -5.91 29.27
C ALA A 319 -0.81 -7.24 30.03
N GLY A 320 0.36 -7.47 30.63
CA GLY A 320 0.48 -8.46 31.69
C GLY A 320 1.49 -9.59 31.49
N GLN A 321 2.78 -9.28 31.45
CA GLN A 321 3.77 -10.13 32.10
C GLN A 321 4.83 -9.25 32.79
N THR A 322 4.58 -8.96 34.03
CA THR A 322 5.58 -8.47 34.97
C THR A 322 6.60 -9.61 35.19
N PRO A 323 7.93 -9.40 35.02
CA PRO A 323 8.88 -10.41 35.42
C PRO A 323 8.93 -10.46 36.95
N ALA A 324 8.59 -11.62 37.52
CA ALA A 324 8.85 -11.92 38.91
C ALA A 324 10.36 -11.92 39.14
N HIS A 325 10.82 -11.05 39.99
CA HIS A 325 12.17 -11.07 40.56
C HIS A 325 12.46 -12.42 41.25
N ARG A 326 13.56 -13.06 40.83
CA ARG A 326 14.51 -13.77 41.69
C ARG A 326 15.89 -13.59 41.13
#